data_c779a1064f957c6262df9b160b9dd050
#
_entry.id   c779a1064f957c6262df9b160b9dd050
#
_cell.length_a   1.000
_cell.length_b   1.000
_cell.length_c   1.000
_cell.angle_alpha   90.00
_cell.angle_beta   90.00
_cell.angle_gamma   90.00
#
_symmetry.space_group_name_H-M   'P 1'
#
loop_
_entity.id
_entity.type
_entity.pdbx_description
1 polymer ?
#
loop_
_entity_poly.entity_id
_entity_poly.type
_entity_poly.pdbx_seq_one_letter_code
_entity_poly.pdbx_strand_id
1 'polypeptide(L)'
;MGKIYLKGIKVYAYHGCLKEESIIGGYYKINLMVKSNLEKPSKSDLLIDTIDYSTLYEIVEKEMSIKSSLIEHVCDRILNVIFKTFPSVLKATIEVSKLNPPIDGDIKKVSVKKKRKRSLK
;
A
#
# COMPACT_ATOMS: atom_id res chain seq x y z
N MET A 1 7.49 -20.23 -3.03
CA MET A 1 6.69 -19.00 -2.94
C MET A 1 6.80 -18.41 -1.56
N GLY A 2 6.96 -17.11 -1.48
CA GLY A 2 7.05 -16.42 -0.21
C GLY A 2 6.30 -15.10 -0.24
N LYS A 3 6.13 -14.53 0.94
CA LYS A 3 5.42 -13.26 1.11
C LYS A 3 6.29 -12.28 1.88
N ILE A 4 6.28 -11.04 1.44
CA ILE A 4 6.95 -9.93 2.12
C ILE A 4 5.85 -9.03 2.67
N TYR A 5 5.95 -8.69 3.95
CA TYR A 5 4.96 -7.84 4.63
C TYR A 5 5.61 -6.55 5.10
N LEU A 6 4.96 -5.43 4.79
CA LEU A 6 5.24 -4.16 5.43
C LEU A 6 4.04 -3.84 6.31
N LYS A 7 4.25 -3.83 7.62
CA LYS A 7 3.17 -3.70 8.59
C LYS A 7 3.25 -2.38 9.33
N GLY A 8 2.12 -1.68 9.39
CA GLY A 8 2.00 -0.49 10.21
C GLY A 8 2.73 0.74 9.68
N ILE A 9 2.78 0.91 8.35
CA ILE A 9 3.31 2.15 7.77
C ILE A 9 2.36 3.27 8.17
N LYS A 10 2.89 4.30 8.84
CA LYS A 10 2.10 5.44 9.29
C LYS A 10 2.47 6.66 8.47
N VAL A 11 1.49 7.29 7.84
CA VAL A 11 1.69 8.50 7.04
C VAL A 11 0.60 9.52 7.35
N TYR A 12 0.91 10.79 7.14
CA TYR A 12 -0.07 11.86 7.17
C TYR A 12 -0.45 12.22 5.74
N ALA A 13 -1.75 12.24 5.46
CA ALA A 13 -2.22 12.44 4.08
C ALA A 13 -3.56 13.19 4.06
N TYR A 14 -4.02 13.54 2.86
CA TYR A 14 -5.13 14.47 2.67
C TYR A 14 -6.21 13.88 1.77
N HIS A 15 -6.48 12.59 1.89
CA HIS A 15 -7.50 11.92 1.09
C HIS A 15 -8.88 12.13 1.67
N GLY A 16 -9.88 12.18 0.81
CA GLY A 16 -11.27 12.24 1.22
C GLY A 16 -12.11 13.13 0.33
N CYS A 17 -13.43 12.96 0.44
CA CYS A 17 -14.40 13.71 -0.34
C CYS A 17 -14.77 15.04 0.32
N LEU A 18 -14.61 15.13 1.65
CA LEU A 18 -14.93 16.37 2.38
C LEU A 18 -13.82 17.40 2.20
N LYS A 19 -14.22 18.65 2.07
CA LYS A 19 -13.27 19.76 1.91
C LYS A 19 -12.29 19.83 3.09
N GLU A 20 -12.78 19.63 4.30
CA GLU A 20 -11.97 19.64 5.52
C GLU A 20 -10.87 18.60 5.48
N GLU A 21 -11.15 17.42 4.94
CA GLU A 21 -10.15 16.34 4.82
C GLU A 21 -9.01 16.73 3.91
N SER A 22 -9.28 17.50 2.85
CA SER A 22 -8.26 17.91 1.90
C SER A 22 -7.40 19.08 2.42
N ILE A 23 -7.85 19.79 3.44
CA ILE A 23 -7.15 20.93 4.03
C ILE A 23 -6.40 20.51 5.29
N ILE A 24 -7.06 19.79 6.18
CA ILE A 24 -6.53 19.41 7.49
C ILE A 24 -5.73 18.12 7.41
N GLY A 25 -6.21 17.16 6.61
CA GLY A 25 -5.60 15.83 6.51
C GLY A 25 -5.81 14.99 7.76
N GLY A 26 -5.07 13.91 7.84
CA GLY A 26 -5.12 12.99 8.97
C GLY A 26 -4.10 11.89 8.85
N TYR A 27 -3.99 11.08 9.89
CA TYR A 27 -3.09 9.95 9.90
C TYR A 27 -3.73 8.72 9.26
N TYR A 28 -2.92 7.99 8.53
CA TYR A 28 -3.28 6.73 7.90
C TYR A 28 -2.29 5.66 8.32
N LYS A 29 -2.76 4.42 8.39
CA LYS A 29 -1.89 3.24 8.55
C LYS A 29 -2.05 2.34 7.35
N ILE A 30 -0.94 1.85 6.84
CA ILE A 30 -0.93 0.99 5.65
C ILE A 30 -0.24 -0.33 5.98
N ASN A 31 -0.88 -1.41 5.58
CA ASN A 31 -0.30 -2.75 5.60
C ASN A 31 -0.23 -3.23 4.16
N LEU A 32 0.93 -3.75 3.78
CA LEU A 32 1.18 -4.24 2.43
C LEU A 32 1.74 -5.64 2.48
N MET A 33 1.23 -6.51 1.64
CA MET A 33 1.79 -7.85 1.42
C MET A 33 2.06 -8.01 -0.07
N VAL A 34 3.24 -8.52 -0.40
CA VAL A 34 3.55 -8.92 -1.77
C VAL A 34 4.00 -10.38 -1.77
N LYS A 35 3.53 -11.13 -2.76
CA LYS A 35 3.87 -12.54 -2.95
C LYS A 35 4.76 -12.67 -4.18
N SER A 36 5.85 -13.39 -4.04
CA SER A 36 6.81 -13.61 -5.11
C SER A 36 7.56 -14.92 -4.88
N ASN A 37 8.32 -15.35 -5.87
CA ASN A 37 9.23 -16.46 -5.71
C ASN A 37 10.50 -15.96 -5.04
N LEU A 38 10.73 -16.36 -3.78
CA LEU A 38 11.88 -15.91 -2.98
C LEU A 38 13.04 -16.91 -2.98
N GLU A 39 13.00 -17.94 -3.82
CA GLU A 39 14.07 -18.95 -3.87
C GLU A 39 15.41 -18.36 -4.27
N LYS A 40 15.43 -17.53 -5.32
CA LYS A 40 16.68 -16.95 -5.80
C LYS A 40 17.37 -16.08 -4.75
N PRO A 41 16.70 -15.10 -4.12
CA PRO A 41 17.36 -14.30 -3.07
C PRO A 41 17.66 -15.12 -1.82
N SER A 42 16.88 -16.16 -1.55
CA SER A 42 17.16 -17.06 -0.41
C SER A 42 18.49 -17.81 -0.55
N LYS A 43 18.92 -18.04 -1.79
CA LYS A 43 20.16 -18.75 -2.08
C LYS A 43 21.33 -17.82 -2.38
N SER A 44 21.07 -16.74 -3.11
CA SER A 44 22.12 -15.81 -3.56
C SER A 44 22.54 -14.81 -2.48
N ASP A 45 21.63 -14.46 -1.59
CA ASP A 45 21.82 -13.40 -0.59
C ASP A 45 22.14 -12.04 -1.25
N LEU A 46 21.60 -11.82 -2.46
CA LEU A 46 21.81 -10.56 -3.19
C LEU A 46 20.52 -9.74 -3.23
N LEU A 47 20.65 -8.47 -2.89
CA LEU A 47 19.51 -7.54 -2.90
C LEU A 47 18.86 -7.44 -4.28
N ILE A 48 19.66 -7.50 -5.34
CA ILE A 48 19.15 -7.40 -6.72
C ILE A 48 18.19 -8.53 -7.09
N ASP A 49 18.27 -9.66 -6.39
CA ASP A 49 17.45 -10.82 -6.68
C ASP A 49 16.10 -10.83 -5.94
N THR A 50 15.90 -9.88 -5.03
CA THR A 50 14.67 -9.79 -4.24
C THR A 50 13.86 -8.55 -4.57
N ILE A 51 12.70 -8.43 -3.93
CA ILE A 51 11.90 -7.22 -3.97
C ILE A 51 12.34 -6.38 -2.78
N ASP A 52 12.99 -5.26 -3.06
CA ASP A 52 13.53 -4.36 -2.03
C ASP A 52 12.36 -3.69 -1.29
N TYR A 53 12.22 -4.00 -0.01
CA TYR A 53 11.13 -3.43 0.79
C TYR A 53 11.28 -1.92 0.99
N SER A 54 12.50 -1.37 0.89
CA SER A 54 12.69 0.08 0.94
C SER A 54 12.01 0.75 -0.25
N THR A 55 12.11 0.13 -1.44
CA THR A 55 11.43 0.63 -2.64
C THR A 55 9.92 0.50 -2.50
N LEU A 56 9.42 -0.58 -1.91
CA LEU A 56 7.99 -0.74 -1.63
C LEU A 56 7.49 0.37 -0.70
N TYR A 57 8.25 0.67 0.35
CA TYR A 57 7.92 1.75 1.29
C TYR A 57 7.86 3.10 0.57
N GLU A 58 8.86 3.40 -0.27
CA GLU A 58 8.90 4.64 -1.05
C GLU A 58 7.69 4.78 -1.98
N ILE A 59 7.28 3.69 -2.61
CA ILE A 59 6.10 3.68 -3.47
C ILE A 59 4.85 4.04 -2.67
N VAL A 60 4.66 3.40 -1.52
CA VAL A 60 3.50 3.68 -0.65
C VAL A 60 3.52 5.13 -0.20
N GLU A 61 4.66 5.61 0.27
CA GLU A 61 4.78 6.99 0.76
C GLU A 61 4.48 8.00 -0.34
N LYS A 62 5.04 7.80 -1.52
CA LYS A 62 4.84 8.70 -2.65
C LYS A 62 3.37 8.73 -3.09
N GLU A 63 2.75 7.56 -3.27
CA GLU A 63 1.36 7.48 -3.72
C GLU A 63 0.40 8.03 -2.67
N MET A 64 0.69 7.82 -1.39
CA MET A 64 -0.12 8.38 -0.32
C MET A 64 -0.03 9.92 -0.29
N SER A 65 1.06 10.51 -0.76
CA SER A 65 1.22 11.96 -0.82
C SER A 65 0.39 12.62 -1.92
N ILE A 66 -0.09 11.84 -2.88
CA ILE A 66 -0.93 12.33 -3.97
C ILE A 66 -2.39 12.18 -3.54
N LYS A 67 -3.09 13.30 -3.44
CA LYS A 67 -4.47 13.33 -2.96
C LYS A 67 -5.42 12.55 -3.85
N SER A 68 -6.31 11.78 -3.24
CA SER A 68 -7.45 11.14 -3.88
C SER A 68 -8.70 11.39 -3.05
N SER A 69 -9.87 11.39 -3.71
CA SER A 69 -11.15 11.50 -3.00
C SER A 69 -11.50 10.23 -2.26
N LEU A 70 -11.10 9.08 -2.79
CA LEU A 70 -11.41 7.78 -2.20
C LEU A 70 -10.14 6.99 -1.87
N ILE A 71 -10.15 6.31 -0.73
CA ILE A 71 -9.05 5.43 -0.32
C ILE A 71 -8.89 4.28 -1.33
N GLU A 72 -9.99 3.78 -1.89
CA GLU A 72 -9.99 2.73 -2.92
C GLU A 72 -9.13 3.13 -4.11
N HIS A 73 -9.18 4.39 -4.51
CA HIS A 73 -8.40 4.92 -5.62
C HIS A 73 -6.91 4.94 -5.29
N VAL A 74 -6.55 5.33 -4.08
CA VAL A 74 -5.15 5.29 -3.61
C VAL A 74 -4.63 3.86 -3.62
N CYS A 75 -5.43 2.91 -3.11
CA CYS A 75 -5.07 1.49 -3.12
C CYS A 75 -4.78 1.01 -4.53
N ASP A 76 -5.62 1.38 -5.49
CA ASP A 76 -5.45 1.00 -6.89
C ASP A 76 -4.15 1.57 -7.47
N ARG A 77 -3.85 2.83 -7.19
CA ARG A 77 -2.61 3.47 -7.66
C ARG A 77 -1.38 2.78 -7.08
N ILE A 78 -1.39 2.46 -5.79
CA ILE A 78 -0.27 1.78 -5.14
C ILE A 78 -0.03 0.43 -5.81
N LEU A 79 -1.09 -0.36 -6.00
CA LEU A 79 -0.99 -1.66 -6.65
C LEU A 79 -0.48 -1.53 -8.08
N ASN A 80 -0.95 -0.54 -8.83
CA ASN A 80 -0.49 -0.29 -10.21
C ASN A 80 1.02 -0.08 -10.25
N VAL A 81 1.54 0.77 -9.39
CA VAL A 81 2.98 1.11 -9.36
C VAL A 81 3.80 -0.11 -8.94
N ILE A 82 3.35 -0.87 -7.93
CA ILE A 82 4.05 -2.06 -7.48
C ILE A 82 4.17 -3.09 -8.59
N PHE A 83 3.06 -3.39 -9.27
CA PHE A 83 3.04 -4.39 -10.33
C PHE A 83 3.86 -3.97 -11.55
N LYS A 84 3.93 -2.67 -11.82
CA LYS A 84 4.75 -2.12 -12.90
C LYS A 84 6.23 -2.13 -12.54
N THR A 85 6.56 -1.77 -11.31
CA THR A 85 7.96 -1.67 -10.85
C THR A 85 8.60 -3.04 -10.67
N PHE A 86 7.83 -4.02 -10.18
CA PHE A 86 8.33 -5.36 -9.88
C PHE A 86 7.59 -6.42 -10.70
N PRO A 87 8.09 -6.77 -11.89
CA PRO A 87 7.46 -7.82 -12.71
C PRO A 87 7.35 -9.18 -12.01
N SER A 88 8.20 -9.43 -11.01
CA SER A 88 8.22 -10.69 -10.26
C SER A 88 7.12 -10.79 -9.21
N VAL A 89 6.43 -9.70 -8.91
CA VAL A 89 5.31 -9.74 -7.96
C VAL A 89 4.15 -10.49 -8.61
N LEU A 90 3.69 -11.55 -7.94
CA LEU A 90 2.59 -12.40 -8.41
C LEU A 90 1.25 -11.98 -7.81
N LYS A 91 1.28 -11.48 -6.60
CA LYS A 91 0.09 -11.05 -5.87
C LYS A 91 0.48 -9.97 -4.88
N ALA A 92 -0.41 -9.02 -4.67
CA ALA A 92 -0.23 -8.02 -3.62
C ALA A 92 -1.57 -7.71 -2.96
N THR A 93 -1.52 -7.43 -1.67
CA THR A 93 -2.67 -7.00 -0.89
C THR A 93 -2.29 -5.72 -0.17
N ILE A 94 -3.09 -4.69 -0.34
CA ILE A 94 -2.90 -3.40 0.34
C ILE A 94 -4.10 -3.12 1.24
N GLU A 95 -3.83 -2.69 2.46
CA GLU A 95 -4.87 -2.22 3.38
C GLU A 95 -4.51 -0.82 3.82
N VAL A 96 -5.39 0.12 3.54
CA VAL A 96 -5.22 1.51 3.96
C VAL A 96 -6.31 1.84 4.96
N SER A 97 -5.89 2.27 6.14
CA SER A 97 -6.79 2.63 7.24
C SER A 97 -6.70 4.12 7.51
N LYS A 98 -7.84 4.78 7.49
CA LYS A 98 -7.96 6.17 7.92
C LYS A 98 -8.25 6.17 9.42
N LEU A 99 -7.36 6.80 10.20
CA LEU A 99 -7.53 6.89 11.65
C LEU A 99 -8.44 8.07 11.98
N ASN A 100 -9.31 7.90 12.99
CA ASN A 100 -10.24 8.93 13.44
C ASN A 100 -11.02 9.54 12.27
N PRO A 101 -11.78 8.73 11.50
CA PRO A 101 -12.51 9.25 10.36
C PRO A 101 -13.57 10.26 10.78
N PRO A 102 -13.91 11.22 9.90
CA PRO A 102 -14.88 12.28 10.21
C PRO A 102 -16.32 11.77 10.15
N ILE A 103 -16.63 10.82 11.02
CA ILE A 103 -17.95 10.23 11.17
C ILE A 103 -18.51 10.68 12.52
N ASP A 104 -19.80 11.03 12.54
CA ASP A 104 -20.49 11.34 13.79
C ASP A 104 -20.75 10.02 14.53
N GLY A 105 -19.88 9.72 15.49
CA GLY A 105 -19.92 8.46 16.23
C GLY A 105 -18.55 8.11 16.80
N ASP A 106 -18.47 6.96 17.44
CA ASP A 106 -17.25 6.46 18.08
C ASP A 106 -16.68 5.30 17.28
N ILE A 107 -15.75 5.61 16.37
CA ILE A 107 -15.08 4.62 15.52
C ILE A 107 -13.60 4.95 15.43
N LYS A 108 -12.74 3.94 15.62
CA LYS A 108 -11.29 4.14 15.62
C LYS A 108 -10.72 4.38 14.23
N LYS A 109 -11.18 3.61 13.26
CA LYS A 109 -10.63 3.68 11.92
C LYS A 109 -11.60 3.06 10.91
N VAL A 110 -11.42 3.47 9.65
CA VAL A 110 -12.05 2.85 8.50
C VAL A 110 -10.94 2.30 7.62
N SER A 111 -11.07 1.05 7.21
CA SER A 111 -10.06 0.37 6.42
C SER A 111 -10.62 -0.08 5.08
N VAL A 112 -9.84 0.09 4.03
CA VAL A 112 -10.11 -0.48 2.71
C VAL A 112 -8.99 -1.45 2.41
N LYS A 113 -9.34 -2.67 2.04
CA LYS A 113 -8.38 -3.71 1.70
C LYS A 113 -8.62 -4.15 0.26
N LYS A 114 -7.59 -4.08 -0.55
CA LYS A 114 -7.67 -4.43 -1.96
C LYS A 114 -6.54 -5.37 -2.33
N LYS A 115 -6.82 -6.37 -3.14
CA LYS A 115 -5.79 -7.30 -3.61
C LYS A 115 -5.83 -7.42 -5.12
N ARG A 116 -4.67 -7.74 -5.68
CA ARG A 116 -4.48 -7.94 -7.12
C ARG A 116 -3.58 -9.12 -7.35
N LYS A 117 -3.91 -9.88 -8.38
CA LYS A 117 -3.17 -11.05 -8.81
C LYS A 117 -2.70 -10.80 -10.25
N ARG A 118 -1.45 -11.16 -10.55
CA ARG A 118 -0.94 -11.02 -11.91
C ARG A 118 -1.56 -12.08 -12.80
N SER A 119 -2.05 -11.65 -13.95
CA SER A 119 -2.53 -12.57 -14.97
C SER A 119 -1.36 -13.39 -15.50
N LEU A 120 -1.57 -14.71 -15.57
CA LEU A 120 -0.64 -15.63 -16.20
C LEU A 120 -1.14 -15.88 -17.61
N LYS A 121 -0.38 -15.43 -18.57
CA LYS A 121 -0.64 -15.71 -19.99
C LYS A 121 0.52 -16.42 -20.60
#